data_4168fc8edf9d5cc61468addce72c2b6c
#
_entry.id   4168fc8edf9d5cc61468addce72c2b6c
#
_cell.length_a   1.000
_cell.length_b   1.000
_cell.length_c   1.000
_cell.angle_alpha   90.00
_cell.angle_beta   90.00
_cell.angle_gamma   90.00
#
_symmetry.space_group_name_H-M   'P 1'
#
loop_
_entity.id
_entity.type
_entity.pdbx_description
1 polymer ?
#
loop_
_entity_poly.entity_id
_entity_poly.type
_entity_poly.pdbx_seq_one_letter_code
_entity_poly.pdbx_strand_id
1 'polypeptide(L)'
;GAWFGDKMSPLSDTTNLASGVSRVPLYDHIGSMMYTTIPAALVALVLFTAAGLMHSGGEMDTTRANLICDTLAEHFNLNPILILPAILVLLVSVFKLPALLGMGLTVVVSIVFAMVFQGVNFVELMNYAANGFTLSTGVDIVDPMLNRGGITSMTGLLITFMVASVMGGIITATGILDVLAKDVLLKFIKSRGVLVTVTLIY
;
A
#
# COMPACT_ATOMS: atom_id res chain seq x y z
N GLY A 1 7.29 -7.47 -3.29
CA GLY A 1 6.58 -7.64 -2.01
C GLY A 1 5.57 -6.53 -1.74
N ALA A 2 5.98 -5.26 -1.70
CA ALA A 2 5.10 -4.15 -1.33
C ALA A 2 3.87 -4.02 -2.25
N TRP A 3 4.06 -4.04 -3.56
CA TRP A 3 2.97 -3.99 -4.54
C TRP A 3 1.97 -5.15 -4.42
N PHE A 4 2.46 -6.35 -4.10
CA PHE A 4 1.59 -7.49 -3.85
C PHE A 4 0.74 -7.27 -2.60
N GLY A 5 1.38 -6.83 -1.51
CA GLY A 5 0.70 -6.55 -0.25
C GLY A 5 -0.34 -5.45 -0.39
N ASP A 6 -0.01 -4.35 -1.06
CA ASP A 6 -0.94 -3.25 -1.32
C ASP A 6 -2.18 -3.73 -2.11
N LYS A 7 -1.97 -4.41 -3.25
CA LYS A 7 -3.07 -4.88 -4.09
C LYS A 7 -4.01 -5.88 -3.39
N MET A 8 -3.50 -6.67 -2.44
CA MET A 8 -4.26 -7.71 -1.75
C MET A 8 -4.78 -7.27 -0.38
N SER A 9 -4.41 -6.09 0.08
CA SER A 9 -4.79 -5.59 1.40
C SER A 9 -6.21 -5.01 1.40
N PRO A 10 -7.06 -5.41 2.35
CA PRO A 10 -8.35 -4.75 2.56
C PRO A 10 -8.22 -3.33 3.12
N LEU A 11 -7.02 -2.93 3.51
CA LEU A 11 -6.72 -1.58 4.04
C LEU A 11 -6.15 -0.66 2.96
N SER A 12 -5.88 -1.17 1.75
CA SER A 12 -5.41 -0.37 0.63
C SER A 12 -6.50 0.55 0.11
N ASP A 13 -6.14 1.78 -0.18
CA ASP A 13 -7.00 2.81 -0.78
C ASP A 13 -7.44 2.40 -2.19
N THR A 14 -6.53 1.87 -3.01
CA THR A 14 -6.79 1.43 -4.37
C THR A 14 -7.78 0.27 -4.43
N THR A 15 -7.63 -0.72 -3.55
CA THR A 15 -8.52 -1.88 -3.46
C THR A 15 -9.92 -1.47 -2.97
N ASN A 16 -10.00 -0.59 -1.96
CA ASN A 16 -11.27 -0.07 -1.47
C ASN A 16 -11.98 0.78 -2.52
N LEU A 17 -11.25 1.65 -3.23
CA LEU A 17 -11.80 2.47 -4.29
C LEU A 17 -12.34 1.62 -5.44
N ALA A 18 -11.57 0.63 -5.91
CA ALA A 18 -11.99 -0.28 -6.98
C ALA A 18 -13.24 -1.08 -6.61
N SER A 19 -13.30 -1.61 -5.38
CA SER A 19 -14.48 -2.28 -4.83
C SER A 19 -15.69 -1.35 -4.78
N GLY A 20 -15.54 -0.13 -4.30
CA GLY A 20 -16.60 0.87 -4.21
C GLY A 20 -17.15 1.28 -5.58
N VAL A 21 -16.29 1.55 -6.55
CA VAL A 21 -16.67 1.93 -7.92
C VAL A 21 -17.36 0.77 -8.63
N SER A 22 -16.85 -0.44 -8.46
CA SER A 22 -17.43 -1.66 -9.06
C SER A 22 -18.70 -2.13 -8.36
N ARG A 23 -19.05 -1.56 -7.21
CA ARG A 23 -20.19 -1.97 -6.35
C ARG A 23 -20.15 -3.46 -5.98
N VAL A 24 -18.95 -3.99 -5.79
CA VAL A 24 -18.70 -5.38 -5.39
C VAL A 24 -18.20 -5.38 -3.94
N PRO A 25 -18.63 -6.32 -3.08
CA PRO A 25 -18.10 -6.43 -1.73
C PRO A 25 -16.58 -6.54 -1.74
N LEU A 26 -15.90 -5.82 -0.84
CA LEU A 26 -14.44 -5.69 -0.80
C LEU A 26 -13.72 -7.05 -0.82
N TYR A 27 -14.18 -7.99 -0.01
CA TYR A 27 -13.54 -9.31 0.11
C TYR A 27 -13.78 -10.22 -1.11
N ASP A 28 -14.91 -10.05 -1.81
CA ASP A 28 -15.18 -10.76 -3.07
C ASP A 28 -14.29 -10.21 -4.18
N HIS A 29 -14.09 -8.88 -4.19
CA HIS A 29 -13.16 -8.22 -5.10
C HIS A 29 -11.72 -8.71 -4.88
N ILE A 30 -11.25 -8.73 -3.62
CA ILE A 30 -9.92 -9.27 -3.26
C ILE A 30 -9.81 -10.74 -3.70
N GLY A 31 -10.82 -11.57 -3.40
CA GLY A 31 -10.85 -12.96 -3.81
C GLY A 31 -10.71 -13.14 -5.32
N SER A 32 -11.40 -12.32 -6.10
CA SER A 32 -11.28 -12.32 -7.56
C SER A 32 -9.87 -11.93 -8.04
N MET A 33 -9.25 -10.93 -7.41
CA MET A 33 -7.88 -10.52 -7.76
C MET A 33 -6.84 -11.60 -7.43
N MET A 34 -7.08 -12.47 -6.45
CA MET A 34 -6.15 -13.56 -6.10
C MET A 34 -5.83 -14.48 -7.29
N TYR A 35 -6.81 -14.75 -8.14
CA TYR A 35 -6.62 -15.61 -9.31
C TYR A 35 -5.58 -15.08 -10.31
N THR A 36 -5.42 -13.78 -10.40
CA THR A 36 -4.43 -13.16 -11.30
C THR A 36 -3.14 -12.82 -10.56
N THR A 37 -3.24 -12.40 -9.31
CA THR A 37 -2.11 -11.86 -8.55
C THR A 37 -1.21 -12.97 -8.00
N ILE A 38 -1.77 -14.11 -7.55
CA ILE A 38 -0.96 -15.24 -7.04
C ILE A 38 -0.08 -15.85 -8.13
N PRO A 39 -0.59 -16.21 -9.33
CA PRO A 39 0.26 -16.72 -10.39
C PRO A 39 1.37 -15.72 -10.79
N ALA A 40 1.05 -14.45 -10.91
CA ALA A 40 2.02 -13.40 -11.22
C ALA A 40 3.11 -13.29 -10.13
N ALA A 41 2.71 -13.35 -8.86
CA ALA A 41 3.65 -13.32 -7.74
C ALA A 41 4.56 -14.54 -7.71
N LEU A 42 4.05 -15.73 -8.02
CA LEU A 42 4.85 -16.97 -8.11
C LEU A 42 5.88 -16.89 -9.24
N VAL A 43 5.47 -16.42 -10.42
CA VAL A 43 6.39 -16.23 -11.55
C VAL A 43 7.48 -15.21 -11.18
N ALA A 44 7.08 -14.08 -10.60
CA ALA A 44 8.03 -13.06 -10.13
C ALA A 44 8.99 -13.64 -9.08
N LEU A 45 8.50 -14.39 -8.10
CA LEU A 45 9.32 -15.04 -7.08
C LEU A 45 10.36 -15.96 -7.69
N VAL A 46 9.98 -16.82 -8.64
CA VAL A 46 10.89 -17.72 -9.34
C VAL A 46 11.95 -16.94 -10.10
N LEU A 47 11.55 -15.90 -10.85
CA LEU A 47 12.50 -15.08 -11.62
C LEU A 47 13.49 -14.33 -10.73
N PHE A 48 13.01 -13.72 -9.64
CA PHE A 48 13.87 -13.01 -8.69
C PHE A 48 14.81 -13.98 -7.94
N THR A 49 14.33 -15.16 -7.57
CA THR A 49 15.16 -16.17 -6.92
C THR A 49 16.24 -16.67 -7.89
N ALA A 50 15.88 -16.97 -9.14
CA ALA A 50 16.85 -17.38 -10.15
C ALA A 50 17.90 -16.28 -10.41
N ALA A 51 17.46 -15.02 -10.59
CA ALA A 51 18.37 -13.90 -10.76
C ALA A 51 19.27 -13.68 -9.55
N GLY A 52 18.73 -13.81 -8.33
CA GLY A 52 19.50 -13.71 -7.10
C GLY A 52 20.56 -14.80 -6.98
N LEU A 53 20.22 -16.04 -7.29
CA LEU A 53 21.18 -17.15 -7.29
C LEU A 53 22.28 -16.98 -8.34
N MET A 54 21.96 -16.42 -9.49
CA MET A 54 22.94 -16.13 -10.55
C MET A 54 23.89 -14.99 -10.18
N HIS A 55 23.48 -14.08 -9.29
CA HIS A 55 24.27 -12.92 -8.86
C HIS A 55 24.77 -13.04 -7.41
N SER A 56 24.65 -14.20 -6.78
CA SER A 56 24.99 -14.43 -5.38
C SER A 56 26.50 -14.51 -5.07
N GLY A 57 27.35 -13.97 -5.93
CA GLY A 57 28.82 -13.96 -5.75
C GLY A 57 29.39 -12.76 -4.97
N GLY A 58 28.57 -11.87 -4.45
CA GLY A 58 29.02 -10.72 -3.66
C GLY A 58 28.88 -10.95 -2.16
N GLU A 59 29.88 -10.55 -1.38
CA GLU A 59 29.75 -10.45 0.07
C GLU A 59 28.58 -9.50 0.40
N MET A 60 27.67 -9.95 1.24
CA MET A 60 26.63 -9.07 1.75
C MET A 60 27.28 -7.96 2.58
N ASP A 61 27.26 -6.74 2.08
CA ASP A 61 27.69 -5.58 2.86
C ASP A 61 26.68 -5.32 3.99
N THR A 62 26.93 -5.97 5.11
CA THR A 62 26.14 -5.81 6.34
C THR A 62 26.38 -4.47 7.02
N THR A 63 27.39 -3.72 6.59
CA THR A 63 27.77 -2.43 7.19
C THR A 63 26.61 -1.43 7.14
N ARG A 64 25.93 -1.38 5.99
CA ARG A 64 24.75 -0.51 5.82
C ARG A 64 23.57 -0.94 6.68
N ALA A 65 23.34 -2.24 6.81
CA ALA A 65 22.25 -2.76 7.65
C ALA A 65 22.52 -2.46 9.14
N ASN A 66 23.76 -2.68 9.59
CA ASN A 66 24.17 -2.36 10.96
C ASN A 66 24.06 -0.86 11.23
N LEU A 67 24.54 0.00 10.32
CA LEU A 67 24.41 1.45 10.44
C LEU A 67 22.95 1.90 10.63
N ILE A 68 22.03 1.33 9.85
CA ILE A 68 20.59 1.64 9.97
C ILE A 68 20.07 1.17 11.34
N CYS A 69 20.41 -0.04 11.77
CA CYS A 69 19.96 -0.57 13.04
C CYS A 69 20.49 0.24 14.22
N ASP A 70 21.76 0.60 14.19
CA ASP A 70 22.42 1.38 15.26
C ASP A 70 21.80 2.79 15.33
N THR A 71 21.63 3.46 14.19
CA THR A 71 21.00 4.78 14.14
C THR A 71 19.55 4.77 14.66
N LEU A 72 18.78 3.72 14.32
CA LEU A 72 17.41 3.57 14.83
C LEU A 72 17.41 3.29 16.34
N ALA A 73 18.34 2.47 16.83
CA ALA A 73 18.45 2.16 18.26
C ALA A 73 18.86 3.37 19.11
N GLU A 74 19.63 4.31 18.53
CA GLU A 74 20.04 5.55 19.20
C GLU A 74 18.89 6.53 19.36
N HIS A 75 18.00 6.63 18.35
CA HIS A 75 16.94 7.64 18.32
C HIS A 75 15.59 7.14 18.79
N PHE A 76 15.35 5.83 18.81
CA PHE A 76 14.07 5.25 19.16
C PHE A 76 14.19 4.17 20.24
N ASN A 77 13.18 4.12 21.09
CA ASN A 77 13.02 3.00 22.02
C ASN A 77 12.51 1.77 21.26
N LEU A 78 13.40 0.82 20.95
CA LEU A 78 13.08 -0.41 20.21
C LEU A 78 12.55 -1.54 21.13
N ASN A 79 11.53 -1.25 21.92
CA ASN A 79 10.91 -2.27 22.76
C ASN A 79 10.06 -3.22 21.89
N PRO A 80 10.21 -4.56 22.00
CA PRO A 80 9.42 -5.52 21.22
C PRO A 80 7.90 -5.35 21.33
N ILE A 81 7.40 -4.76 22.41
CA ILE A 81 5.97 -4.49 22.59
C ILE A 81 5.43 -3.48 21.55
N LEU A 82 6.30 -2.65 20.96
CA LEU A 82 5.95 -1.70 19.91
C LEU A 82 5.55 -2.37 18.57
N ILE A 83 5.72 -3.69 18.46
CA ILE A 83 5.18 -4.49 17.35
C ILE A 83 3.66 -4.65 17.47
N LEU A 84 3.09 -4.47 18.67
CA LEU A 84 1.66 -4.71 18.92
C LEU A 84 0.72 -3.93 17.97
N PRO A 85 0.90 -2.64 17.68
CA PRO A 85 0.06 -1.93 16.70
C PRO A 85 0.13 -2.56 15.29
N ALA A 86 1.30 -3.03 14.86
CA ALA A 86 1.44 -3.72 13.57
C ALA A 86 0.70 -5.07 13.56
N ILE A 87 0.79 -5.83 14.66
CA ILE A 87 0.01 -7.07 14.83
C ILE A 87 -1.48 -6.76 14.81
N LEU A 88 -1.92 -5.68 15.45
CA LEU A 88 -3.32 -5.26 15.46
C LEU A 88 -3.87 -5.01 14.04
N VAL A 89 -3.10 -4.35 13.17
CA VAL A 89 -3.45 -4.15 11.75
C VAL A 89 -3.67 -5.49 11.05
N LEU A 90 -2.78 -6.46 11.27
CA LEU A 90 -2.91 -7.80 10.70
C LEU A 90 -4.16 -8.51 11.22
N LEU A 91 -4.44 -8.42 12.52
CA LEU A 91 -5.64 -9.01 13.13
C LEU A 91 -6.92 -8.38 12.55
N VAL A 92 -6.98 -7.07 12.40
CA VAL A 92 -8.11 -6.37 11.77
C VAL A 92 -8.39 -6.92 10.37
N SER A 93 -7.34 -7.15 9.58
CA SER A 93 -7.45 -7.73 8.24
C SER A 93 -7.94 -9.19 8.25
N VAL A 94 -7.40 -10.01 9.17
CA VAL A 94 -7.78 -11.43 9.30
C VAL A 94 -9.22 -11.59 9.79
N PHE A 95 -9.65 -10.78 10.75
CA PHE A 95 -11.03 -10.80 11.28
C PHE A 95 -12.04 -10.11 10.38
N LYS A 96 -11.61 -9.60 9.21
CA LYS A 96 -12.47 -8.93 8.23
C LYS A 96 -13.28 -7.78 8.83
N LEU A 97 -12.71 -7.05 9.78
CA LEU A 97 -13.34 -5.87 10.36
C LEU A 97 -13.43 -4.75 9.32
N PRO A 98 -14.42 -3.84 9.44
CA PRO A 98 -14.49 -2.67 8.57
C PRO A 98 -13.18 -1.89 8.60
N ALA A 99 -12.59 -1.62 7.42
CA ALA A 99 -11.26 -1.01 7.29
C ALA A 99 -11.14 0.30 8.08
N LEU A 100 -12.15 1.16 8.03
CA LEU A 100 -12.17 2.45 8.72
C LEU A 100 -12.08 2.29 10.25
N LEU A 101 -12.85 1.35 10.82
CA LEU A 101 -12.82 1.09 12.26
C LEU A 101 -11.49 0.46 12.69
N GLY A 102 -10.98 -0.47 11.90
CA GLY A 102 -9.71 -1.14 12.18
C GLY A 102 -8.53 -0.18 12.14
N MET A 103 -8.46 0.67 11.11
CA MET A 103 -7.42 1.70 11.01
C MET A 103 -7.54 2.72 12.14
N GLY A 104 -8.77 3.20 12.45
CA GLY A 104 -9.00 4.13 13.55
C GLY A 104 -8.52 3.58 14.90
N LEU A 105 -8.88 2.32 15.20
CA LEU A 105 -8.43 1.64 16.41
C LEU A 105 -6.90 1.55 16.47
N THR A 106 -6.27 1.16 15.36
CA THR A 106 -4.81 1.06 15.29
C THR A 106 -4.12 2.41 15.50
N VAL A 107 -4.66 3.47 14.93
CA VAL A 107 -4.14 4.84 15.12
C VAL A 107 -4.22 5.24 16.60
N VAL A 108 -5.36 5.01 17.27
CA VAL A 108 -5.52 5.31 18.70
C VAL A 108 -4.50 4.53 19.54
N VAL A 109 -4.36 3.24 19.30
CA VAL A 109 -3.37 2.40 20.00
C VAL A 109 -1.96 2.91 19.73
N SER A 110 -1.61 3.25 18.49
CA SER A 110 -0.29 3.77 18.14
C SER A 110 0.01 5.10 18.83
N ILE A 111 -0.98 6.00 18.96
CA ILE A 111 -0.84 7.26 19.69
C ILE A 111 -0.49 6.99 21.16
N VAL A 112 -1.23 6.09 21.82
CA VAL A 112 -0.98 5.72 23.21
C VAL A 112 0.42 5.14 23.39
N PHE A 113 0.84 4.25 22.48
CA PHE A 113 2.18 3.66 22.50
C PHE A 113 3.30 4.69 22.29
N ALA A 114 3.09 5.63 21.37
CA ALA A 114 4.05 6.71 21.15
C ALA A 114 4.20 7.62 22.39
N MET A 115 3.11 7.93 23.07
CA MET A 115 3.15 8.71 24.30
C MET A 115 3.86 7.97 25.44
N VAL A 116 3.57 6.68 25.62
CA VAL A 116 4.07 5.89 26.75
C VAL A 116 5.53 5.47 26.56
N PHE A 117 5.90 4.99 25.36
CA PHE A 117 7.22 4.41 25.11
C PHE A 117 8.22 5.36 24.49
N GLN A 118 7.77 6.34 23.71
CA GLN A 118 8.65 7.33 23.07
C GLN A 118 8.62 8.68 23.81
N GLY A 119 7.70 8.85 24.77
CA GLY A 119 7.59 10.10 25.54
C GLY A 119 7.14 11.33 24.74
N VAL A 120 6.56 11.11 23.55
CA VAL A 120 6.12 12.20 22.66
C VAL A 120 4.83 12.83 23.18
N ASN A 121 4.75 14.16 23.15
CA ASN A 121 3.57 14.88 23.59
C ASN A 121 2.43 14.73 22.56
N PHE A 122 1.17 14.73 23.03
CA PHE A 122 -0.01 14.62 22.17
C PHE A 122 -0.06 15.69 21.07
N VAL A 123 0.31 16.92 21.37
CA VAL A 123 0.35 18.02 20.39
C VAL A 123 1.38 17.74 19.27
N GLU A 124 2.54 17.22 19.63
CA GLU A 124 3.56 16.78 18.68
C GLU A 124 3.06 15.63 17.80
N LEU A 125 2.39 14.65 18.39
CA LEU A 125 1.79 13.55 17.63
C LEU A 125 0.74 14.04 16.62
N MET A 126 -0.07 15.02 16.99
CA MET A 126 -1.02 15.65 16.06
C MET A 126 -0.30 16.40 14.94
N ASN A 127 0.81 17.05 15.25
CA ASN A 127 1.65 17.69 14.23
C ASN A 127 2.28 16.65 13.29
N TYR A 128 2.79 15.54 13.81
CA TYR A 128 3.31 14.43 12.99
C TYR A 128 2.23 13.78 12.13
N ALA A 129 1.02 13.63 12.65
CA ALA A 129 -0.11 13.14 11.87
C ALA A 129 -0.48 14.11 10.72
N ALA A 130 -0.43 15.40 10.95
CA ALA A 130 -0.75 16.42 9.94
C ALA A 130 0.37 16.58 8.90
N ASN A 131 1.60 16.81 9.36
CA ASN A 131 2.73 17.25 8.53
C ASN A 131 3.76 16.15 8.23
N GLY A 132 3.65 14.98 8.88
CA GLY A 132 4.63 13.91 8.83
C GLY A 132 5.69 14.05 9.93
N PHE A 133 6.33 12.92 10.20
CA PHE A 133 7.47 12.86 11.12
C PHE A 133 8.72 13.38 10.40
N THR A 134 9.50 14.19 11.08
CA THR A 134 10.76 14.72 10.58
C THR A 134 11.85 14.58 11.64
N LEU A 135 12.91 13.88 11.28
CA LEU A 135 14.11 13.71 12.09
C LEU A 135 15.32 13.80 11.17
N SER A 136 16.37 14.50 11.62
CA SER A 136 17.66 14.52 10.94
C SER A 136 18.65 13.69 11.76
N THR A 137 18.93 12.50 11.29
CA THR A 137 19.90 11.59 11.92
C THR A 137 21.33 11.83 11.42
N GLY A 138 21.48 12.63 10.34
CA GLY A 138 22.75 12.83 9.65
C GLY A 138 23.20 11.64 8.79
N VAL A 139 22.33 10.63 8.63
CA VAL A 139 22.57 9.47 7.78
C VAL A 139 21.66 9.53 6.56
N ASP A 140 22.23 9.82 5.39
CA ASP A 140 21.51 10.05 4.14
C ASP A 140 20.55 8.90 3.72
N ILE A 141 20.78 7.68 4.21
CA ILE A 141 19.93 6.53 3.91
C ILE A 141 18.75 6.46 4.89
N VAL A 142 18.93 6.86 6.16
CA VAL A 142 17.92 6.74 7.21
C VAL A 142 16.93 7.90 7.16
N ASP A 143 17.40 9.12 6.93
CA ASP A 143 16.57 10.32 6.91
C ASP A 143 15.38 10.22 5.91
N PRO A 144 15.56 9.80 4.64
CA PRO A 144 14.44 9.65 3.71
C PRO A 144 13.48 8.49 4.07
N MET A 145 13.91 7.52 4.87
CA MET A 145 13.06 6.43 5.34
C MET A 145 12.14 6.88 6.47
N LEU A 146 12.65 7.75 7.36
CA LEU A 146 11.93 8.25 8.52
C LEU A 146 11.05 9.47 8.18
N ASN A 147 11.55 10.39 7.35
CA ASN A 147 10.89 11.65 7.02
C ASN A 147 9.78 11.45 5.99
N ARG A 148 8.74 10.73 6.39
CA ARG A 148 7.58 10.38 5.54
C ARG A 148 6.29 10.49 6.33
N GLY A 149 5.19 10.46 5.58
CA GLY A 149 3.84 10.44 6.15
C GLY A 149 3.22 11.83 6.27
N GLY A 150 2.23 11.92 7.14
CA GLY A 150 1.40 13.09 7.31
C GLY A 150 0.28 13.23 6.26
N ILE A 151 -0.85 13.81 6.69
CA ILE A 151 -2.01 14.04 5.81
C ILE A 151 -1.64 14.98 4.66
N THR A 152 -0.75 15.95 4.92
CA THR A 152 -0.29 16.90 3.91
C THR A 152 0.44 16.25 2.74
N SER A 153 1.15 15.15 2.97
CA SER A 153 1.84 14.40 1.91
C SER A 153 0.86 13.73 0.93
N MET A 154 -0.36 13.44 1.39
CA MET A 154 -1.43 12.83 0.60
C MET A 154 -2.22 13.84 -0.25
N THR A 155 -2.01 15.15 -0.07
CA THR A 155 -2.78 16.20 -0.76
C THR A 155 -2.69 16.08 -2.27
N GLY A 156 -1.49 15.84 -2.81
CA GLY A 156 -1.30 15.65 -4.26
C GLY A 156 -2.06 14.44 -4.80
N LEU A 157 -2.09 13.36 -4.05
CA LEU A 157 -2.81 12.14 -4.39
C LEU A 157 -4.34 12.36 -4.34
N LEU A 158 -4.85 13.06 -3.34
CA LEU A 158 -6.25 13.43 -3.24
C LEU A 158 -6.69 14.32 -4.42
N ILE A 159 -5.90 15.31 -4.79
CA ILE A 159 -6.16 16.16 -5.97
C ILE A 159 -6.21 15.31 -7.23
N THR A 160 -5.26 14.39 -7.41
CA THR A 160 -5.23 13.49 -8.57
C THR A 160 -6.49 12.61 -8.62
N PHE A 161 -6.94 12.06 -7.50
CA PHE A 161 -8.18 11.29 -7.45
C PHE A 161 -9.42 12.14 -7.76
N MET A 162 -9.48 13.37 -7.26
CA MET A 162 -10.57 14.28 -7.58
C MET A 162 -10.64 14.58 -9.08
N VAL A 163 -9.50 14.90 -9.70
CA VAL A 163 -9.42 15.17 -11.15
C VAL A 163 -9.79 13.92 -11.94
N ALA A 164 -9.25 12.76 -11.57
CA ALA A 164 -9.56 11.50 -12.24
C ALA A 164 -11.06 11.15 -12.12
N SER A 165 -11.67 11.41 -10.97
CA SER A 165 -13.11 11.17 -10.76
C SER A 165 -13.97 12.11 -11.62
N VAL A 166 -13.61 13.38 -11.73
CA VAL A 166 -14.29 14.34 -12.61
C VAL A 166 -14.16 13.91 -14.08
N MET A 167 -12.94 13.56 -14.51
CA MET A 167 -12.72 13.04 -15.86
C MET A 167 -13.52 11.77 -16.15
N GLY A 168 -13.51 10.81 -15.21
CA GLY A 168 -14.31 9.60 -15.31
C GLY A 168 -15.81 9.88 -15.41
N GLY A 169 -16.30 10.84 -14.63
CA GLY A 169 -17.68 11.31 -14.69
C GLY A 169 -18.05 11.91 -16.06
N ILE A 170 -17.19 12.76 -16.63
CA ILE A 170 -17.37 13.36 -17.97
C ILE A 170 -17.39 12.25 -19.04
N ILE A 171 -16.42 11.33 -19.01
CA ILE A 171 -16.32 10.23 -19.98
C ILE A 171 -17.57 9.33 -19.92
N THR A 172 -18.08 9.07 -18.70
CA THR A 172 -19.32 8.29 -18.51
C THR A 172 -20.53 9.05 -19.00
N ALA A 173 -20.66 10.33 -18.68
CA ALA A 173 -21.80 11.17 -19.08
C ALA A 173 -21.87 11.40 -20.58
N THR A 174 -20.72 11.44 -21.27
CA THR A 174 -20.66 11.58 -22.73
C THR A 174 -20.94 10.28 -23.49
N GLY A 175 -21.03 9.13 -22.81
CA GLY A 175 -21.25 7.82 -23.42
C GLY A 175 -20.07 7.31 -24.26
N ILE A 176 -18.91 7.95 -24.18
CA ILE A 176 -17.70 7.54 -24.93
C ILE A 176 -17.31 6.11 -24.60
N LEU A 177 -17.42 5.71 -23.31
CA LEU A 177 -17.09 4.35 -22.87
C LEU A 177 -18.06 3.33 -23.50
N ASP A 178 -19.34 3.66 -23.64
CA ASP A 178 -20.32 2.74 -24.24
C ASP A 178 -20.04 2.52 -25.73
N VAL A 179 -19.66 3.58 -26.46
CA VAL A 179 -19.28 3.50 -27.86
C VAL A 179 -17.98 2.69 -27.99
N LEU A 180 -16.97 2.99 -27.17
CA LEU A 180 -15.70 2.26 -27.19
C LEU A 180 -15.88 0.78 -26.88
N ALA A 181 -16.70 0.47 -25.87
CA ALA A 181 -16.99 -0.91 -25.49
C ALA A 181 -17.75 -1.67 -26.58
N LYS A 182 -18.78 -1.07 -27.17
CA LYS A 182 -19.61 -1.72 -28.18
C LYS A 182 -18.94 -1.82 -29.55
N ASP A 183 -18.34 -0.75 -30.02
CA ASP A 183 -17.84 -0.68 -31.41
C ASP A 183 -16.41 -1.16 -31.55
N VAL A 184 -15.59 -1.05 -30.50
CA VAL A 184 -14.19 -1.45 -30.53
C VAL A 184 -14.00 -2.78 -29.81
N LEU A 185 -14.30 -2.85 -28.51
CA LEU A 185 -13.98 -4.04 -27.70
C LEU A 185 -14.78 -5.27 -28.14
N LEU A 186 -16.10 -5.15 -28.34
CA LEU A 186 -16.93 -6.31 -28.75
C LEU A 186 -16.59 -6.79 -30.17
N LYS A 187 -16.07 -5.92 -31.02
CA LYS A 187 -15.68 -6.27 -32.40
C LYS A 187 -14.35 -7.04 -32.44
N PHE A 188 -13.43 -6.73 -31.50
CA PHE A 188 -12.15 -7.42 -31.37
C PHE A 188 -12.21 -8.66 -30.48
N ILE A 189 -13.14 -8.70 -29.52
CA ILE A 189 -13.26 -9.79 -28.55
C ILE A 189 -14.27 -10.82 -29.06
N LYS A 190 -13.87 -11.64 -30.05
CA LYS A 190 -14.66 -12.79 -30.51
C LYS A 190 -14.59 -14.01 -29.56
N SER A 191 -13.71 -14.01 -28.56
CA SER A 191 -13.49 -15.15 -27.68
C SER A 191 -13.18 -14.67 -26.25
N ARG A 192 -13.69 -15.41 -25.24
CA ARG A 192 -13.38 -15.19 -23.82
C ARG A 192 -11.87 -15.22 -23.54
N GLY A 193 -11.10 -15.98 -24.31
CA GLY A 193 -9.64 -16.05 -24.19
C GLY A 193 -8.94 -14.74 -24.53
N VAL A 194 -9.41 -14.01 -25.55
CA VAL A 194 -8.85 -12.71 -25.92
C VAL A 194 -9.09 -11.68 -24.83
N LEU A 195 -10.26 -11.71 -24.16
CA LEU A 195 -10.59 -10.83 -23.05
C LEU A 195 -9.64 -11.04 -21.87
N VAL A 196 -9.38 -12.30 -21.52
CA VAL A 196 -8.40 -12.67 -20.47
C VAL A 196 -6.99 -12.25 -20.86
N THR A 197 -6.60 -12.42 -22.12
CA THR A 197 -5.25 -12.05 -22.58
C THR A 197 -5.05 -10.52 -22.54
N VAL A 198 -6.03 -9.73 -22.96
CA VAL A 198 -5.95 -8.27 -22.91
C VAL A 198 -5.88 -7.76 -21.47
N THR A 199 -6.65 -8.35 -20.54
CA THR A 199 -6.59 -7.99 -19.11
C THR A 199 -5.32 -8.46 -18.40
N LEU A 200 -4.60 -9.44 -18.95
CA LEU A 200 -3.31 -9.90 -18.42
C LEU A 200 -2.10 -9.07 -18.93
N ILE A 201 -2.25 -8.45 -20.10
CA ILE A 201 -1.18 -7.63 -20.71
C ILE A 201 -1.25 -6.17 -20.22
N TYR A 202 -2.41 -5.72 -19.74
CA TYR A 202 -2.63 -4.37 -19.22
C TYR A 202 -2.46 -4.32 -17.71
#